data_b40ccd69376a39dec5ab6e63ea739542
#
_entry.id   b40ccd69376a39dec5ab6e63ea739542
#
_cell.length_a   1.000
_cell.length_b   1.000
_cell.length_c   1.000
_cell.angle_alpha   90.00
_cell.angle_beta   90.00
_cell.angle_gamma   90.00
#
_symmetry.space_group_name_H-M   'P 1'
#
loop_
_entity.id
_entity.type
_entity.pdbx_description
1 polymer ?
#
loop_
_entity_poly.entity_id
_entity_poly.type
_entity_poly.pdbx_seq_one_letter_code
_entity_poly.pdbx_strand_id
1 'polypeptide(L)'
;MASCVRLTALTLENFKNVIHGKLTFPELESGGSVLGLYGQNGSGKSALIRALAGLKTLLVGRALEKSLAECIRIDAEKAHITYDFCLANEDEKTLLSYEVFLQSPPSGLVNTTASVLAGEKLSVALKGKDGKPRKTLLIDTTTDDLPFGPQSRFKEFVRPDKSRRMALSVARELTREKGTSFLFSPTLKEALTDCLGSNPKKNGALCKVLGVLERLVTYGKTELFVSDATGTGLTLHTDGIGENTPATLSGGLLLLPLTGPVKVSVEKLPALEKLVAQMNLVLKEMIPGLAIVAKRISTELGPKGEDVAVLELSSLKSREPIPLRYESEGIKKIISVLNLLICVYNEASVTVAIDELDSGVFEYLLGELLRIISQRGMGQLIFTSHNLRALETMDRACVAFTTADPKDAYVHIKASQAAMNLRDLYYRMLILGSSGTTPLYNPTSSARIALALREAGGRHD
;
A
#
# COMPACT_ATOMS: atom_id res chain seq x y z
N MET A 1 8.10 7.78 -22.30
CA MET A 1 7.79 7.91 -20.85
C MET A 1 7.88 6.55 -20.17
N ALA A 2 8.26 6.49 -18.89
CA ALA A 2 8.29 5.24 -18.12
C ALA A 2 6.86 4.67 -17.99
N SER A 3 6.72 3.33 -18.04
CA SER A 3 5.42 2.69 -17.86
C SER A 3 4.87 2.95 -16.45
N CYS A 4 3.64 3.42 -16.34
CA CYS A 4 2.97 3.69 -15.07
C CYS A 4 2.21 2.44 -14.60
N VAL A 5 2.34 2.07 -13.31
CA VAL A 5 1.53 1.04 -12.66
C VAL A 5 0.49 1.70 -11.78
N ARG A 6 -0.78 1.30 -11.92
CA ARG A 6 -1.90 1.77 -11.11
C ARG A 6 -2.67 0.60 -10.55
N LEU A 7 -2.97 0.62 -9.28
CA LEU A 7 -4.01 -0.24 -8.71
C LEU A 7 -5.38 0.24 -9.20
N THR A 8 -6.15 -0.67 -9.78
CA THR A 8 -7.51 -0.39 -10.27
C THR A 8 -8.58 -0.96 -9.35
N ALA A 9 -8.29 -2.10 -8.70
CA ALA A 9 -9.16 -2.66 -7.68
C ALA A 9 -8.38 -3.50 -6.67
N LEU A 10 -8.96 -3.67 -5.49
CA LEU A 10 -8.54 -4.60 -4.45
C LEU A 10 -9.76 -5.39 -3.98
N THR A 11 -9.64 -6.72 -3.95
CA THR A 11 -10.65 -7.61 -3.37
C THR A 11 -10.05 -8.35 -2.18
N LEU A 12 -10.75 -8.37 -1.06
CA LEU A 12 -10.40 -9.09 0.15
C LEU A 12 -11.44 -10.17 0.43
N GLU A 13 -10.98 -11.38 0.74
CA GLU A 13 -11.83 -12.50 1.16
C GLU A 13 -11.22 -13.13 2.42
N ASN A 14 -12.02 -13.24 3.48
CA ASN A 14 -11.63 -13.78 4.79
C ASN A 14 -10.40 -13.12 5.40
N PHE A 15 -10.28 -11.80 5.25
CA PHE A 15 -9.12 -11.05 5.71
C PHE A 15 -9.51 -10.06 6.81
N LYS A 16 -8.93 -10.20 8.01
CA LYS A 16 -9.34 -9.52 9.24
C LYS A 16 -10.83 -9.76 9.52
N ASN A 17 -11.60 -8.69 9.63
CA ASN A 17 -13.05 -8.72 9.84
C ASN A 17 -13.87 -8.75 8.53
N VAL A 18 -13.20 -8.74 7.36
CA VAL A 18 -13.84 -8.76 6.05
C VAL A 18 -14.04 -10.20 5.59
N ILE A 19 -15.29 -10.63 5.35
CA ILE A 19 -15.59 -11.90 4.68
C ILE A 19 -15.42 -11.72 3.18
N HIS A 20 -16.04 -10.68 2.62
CA HIS A 20 -15.86 -10.26 1.24
C HIS A 20 -15.95 -8.74 1.13
N GLY A 21 -15.05 -8.15 0.37
CA GLY A 21 -15.07 -6.72 0.10
C GLY A 21 -14.25 -6.37 -1.12
N LYS A 22 -14.82 -5.58 -2.02
CA LYS A 22 -14.16 -5.08 -3.22
C LYS A 22 -14.13 -3.56 -3.22
N LEU A 23 -12.95 -3.00 -3.40
CA LEU A 23 -12.70 -1.57 -3.61
C LEU A 23 -12.22 -1.35 -5.03
N THR A 24 -12.74 -0.33 -5.69
CA THR A 24 -12.25 0.16 -6.99
C THR A 24 -11.62 1.54 -6.77
N PHE A 25 -10.51 1.81 -7.46
CA PHE A 25 -9.81 3.08 -7.34
C PHE A 25 -10.17 3.96 -8.54
N PRO A 26 -10.64 5.20 -8.32
CA PRO A 26 -11.06 6.07 -9.42
C PRO A 26 -9.84 6.56 -10.22
N GLU A 27 -10.03 6.78 -11.52
CA GLU A 27 -9.11 7.55 -12.35
C GLU A 27 -9.69 8.98 -12.45
N LEU A 28 -8.91 9.99 -12.04
CA LEU A 28 -9.32 11.41 -12.05
C LEU A 28 -8.96 12.07 -13.38
N GLU A 29 -9.57 13.22 -13.66
CA GLU A 29 -9.27 14.01 -14.87
C GLU A 29 -7.80 14.44 -14.96
N SER A 30 -7.14 14.65 -13.81
CA SER A 30 -5.69 14.90 -13.73
C SER A 30 -4.83 13.70 -14.12
N GLY A 31 -5.40 12.51 -14.34
CA GLY A 31 -4.70 11.23 -14.48
C GLY A 31 -4.26 10.63 -13.15
N GLY A 32 -4.50 11.28 -12.02
CA GLY A 32 -4.26 10.76 -10.68
C GLY A 32 -5.37 9.84 -10.17
N SER A 33 -5.24 9.37 -8.94
CA SER A 33 -6.24 8.55 -8.26
C SER A 33 -6.24 8.86 -6.76
N VAL A 34 -7.39 9.16 -6.19
CA VAL A 34 -7.51 9.38 -4.74
C VAL A 34 -8.70 8.58 -4.23
N LEU A 35 -8.49 7.79 -3.16
CA LEU A 35 -9.56 7.09 -2.47
C LEU A 35 -9.40 7.22 -0.95
N GLY A 36 -10.36 7.87 -0.30
CA GLY A 36 -10.53 7.90 1.15
C GLY A 36 -11.55 6.86 1.60
N LEU A 37 -11.17 5.99 2.53
CA LEU A 37 -12.03 4.98 3.13
C LEU A 37 -12.49 5.41 4.52
N TYR A 38 -13.79 5.57 4.69
CA TYR A 38 -14.43 6.04 5.92
C TYR A 38 -15.29 4.96 6.56
N GLY A 39 -15.49 5.02 7.87
CA GLY A 39 -16.37 4.11 8.60
C GLY A 39 -15.99 3.96 10.07
N GLN A 40 -16.78 3.17 10.81
CA GLN A 40 -16.56 2.93 12.23
C GLN A 40 -15.28 2.15 12.54
N ASN A 41 -14.86 2.16 13.81
CA ASN A 41 -13.74 1.35 14.26
C ASN A 41 -14.07 -0.14 14.10
N GLY A 42 -13.08 -0.93 13.66
CA GLY A 42 -13.24 -2.37 13.44
C GLY A 42 -13.99 -2.74 12.16
N SER A 43 -14.40 -1.81 11.28
CA SER A 43 -15.18 -2.08 10.08
C SER A 43 -14.38 -2.54 8.84
N GLY A 44 -13.05 -2.67 8.96
CA GLY A 44 -12.21 -3.17 7.84
C GLY A 44 -11.33 -2.11 7.17
N LYS A 45 -11.30 -0.85 7.65
CA LYS A 45 -10.43 0.19 7.08
C LYS A 45 -8.96 -0.22 7.05
N SER A 46 -8.40 -0.61 8.20
CA SER A 46 -6.99 -1.04 8.29
C SER A 46 -6.70 -2.38 7.60
N ALA A 47 -7.73 -3.14 7.20
CA ALA A 47 -7.54 -4.34 6.38
C ALA A 47 -7.00 -3.98 4.98
N LEU A 48 -7.50 -2.90 4.38
CA LEU A 48 -7.00 -2.35 3.11
C LEU A 48 -5.49 -2.04 3.18
N ILE A 49 -5.08 -1.27 4.19
CA ILE A 49 -3.68 -0.84 4.32
C ILE A 49 -2.76 -2.04 4.61
N ARG A 50 -3.21 -2.99 5.46
CA ARG A 50 -2.47 -4.23 5.73
C ARG A 50 -2.30 -5.10 4.47
N ALA A 51 -3.33 -5.21 3.64
CA ALA A 51 -3.23 -5.93 2.37
C ALA A 51 -2.19 -5.27 1.43
N LEU A 52 -2.19 -3.93 1.34
CA LEU A 52 -1.19 -3.20 0.55
C LEU A 52 0.24 -3.32 1.11
N ALA A 53 0.42 -3.39 2.44
CA ALA A 53 1.71 -3.68 3.05
C ALA A 53 2.20 -5.09 2.70
N GLY A 54 1.31 -6.08 2.74
CA GLY A 54 1.60 -7.44 2.28
C GLY A 54 2.00 -7.49 0.80
N LEU A 55 1.28 -6.78 -0.06
CA LEU A 55 1.64 -6.63 -1.47
C LEU A 55 3.06 -6.10 -1.64
N LYS A 56 3.39 -4.98 -1.00
CA LYS A 56 4.74 -4.40 -1.07
C LYS A 56 5.81 -5.42 -0.67
N THR A 57 5.59 -6.13 0.43
CA THR A 57 6.52 -7.14 0.96
C THR A 57 6.78 -8.25 -0.07
N LEU A 58 5.72 -8.77 -0.70
CA LEU A 58 5.82 -9.81 -1.73
C LEU A 58 6.54 -9.33 -2.99
N LEU A 59 6.17 -8.13 -3.50
CA LEU A 59 6.77 -7.56 -4.71
C LEU A 59 8.27 -7.32 -4.58
N VAL A 60 8.77 -7.00 -3.37
CA VAL A 60 10.22 -6.81 -3.13
C VAL A 60 10.95 -8.11 -2.75
N GLY A 61 10.25 -9.25 -2.77
CA GLY A 61 10.82 -10.56 -2.47
C GLY A 61 11.16 -10.78 -0.99
N ARG A 62 10.55 -10.01 -0.07
CA ARG A 62 10.72 -10.19 1.38
C ARG A 62 9.72 -11.19 1.93
N ALA A 63 10.04 -11.80 3.07
CA ALA A 63 9.14 -12.67 3.78
C ALA A 63 7.96 -11.88 4.38
N LEU A 64 6.76 -12.44 4.27
CA LEU A 64 5.59 -11.91 4.95
C LEU A 64 5.79 -11.97 6.46
N GLU A 65 5.40 -10.90 7.13
CA GLU A 65 5.42 -10.86 8.59
C GLU A 65 4.43 -11.86 9.20
N LYS A 66 4.78 -12.46 10.34
CA LYS A 66 3.86 -13.35 11.09
C LYS A 66 2.55 -12.66 11.45
N SER A 67 2.58 -11.37 11.70
CA SER A 67 1.40 -10.51 11.96
C SER A 67 0.38 -10.53 10.81
N LEU A 68 0.78 -10.91 9.59
CA LEU A 68 -0.14 -11.07 8.47
C LEU A 68 -0.95 -12.38 8.57
N ALA A 69 -0.41 -13.44 9.21
CA ALA A 69 -1.17 -14.65 9.54
C ALA A 69 -2.33 -14.36 10.49
N GLU A 70 -2.12 -13.44 11.43
CA GLU A 70 -3.15 -12.97 12.36
C GLU A 70 -4.26 -12.16 11.66
N CYS A 71 -4.04 -11.77 10.40
CA CYS A 71 -5.05 -11.12 9.57
C CYS A 71 -5.98 -12.11 8.86
N ILE A 72 -5.71 -13.41 8.88
CA ILE A 72 -6.67 -14.42 8.40
C ILE A 72 -7.83 -14.44 9.39
N ARG A 73 -9.06 -14.45 8.87
CA ARG A 73 -10.26 -14.44 9.69
C ARG A 73 -10.31 -15.67 10.59
N ILE A 74 -10.70 -15.50 11.86
CA ILE A 74 -10.63 -16.55 12.90
C ILE A 74 -11.47 -17.79 12.59
N ASP A 75 -12.53 -17.63 11.83
CA ASP A 75 -13.44 -18.69 11.38
C ASP A 75 -13.11 -19.22 9.98
N ALA A 76 -11.96 -18.84 9.41
CA ALA A 76 -11.50 -19.27 8.10
C ALA A 76 -10.07 -19.84 8.16
N GLU A 77 -9.82 -20.90 7.41
CA GLU A 77 -8.48 -21.48 7.28
C GLU A 77 -7.61 -20.72 6.28
N LYS A 78 -8.25 -20.02 5.34
CA LYS A 78 -7.57 -19.32 4.24
C LYS A 78 -8.15 -17.94 4.03
N ALA A 79 -7.29 -17.02 3.64
CA ALA A 79 -7.68 -15.72 3.09
C ALA A 79 -7.20 -15.60 1.64
N HIS A 80 -7.94 -14.85 0.84
CA HIS A 80 -7.62 -14.58 -0.56
C HIS A 80 -7.63 -13.07 -0.80
N ILE A 81 -6.59 -12.57 -1.43
CA ILE A 81 -6.44 -11.16 -1.77
C ILE A 81 -6.18 -11.04 -3.26
N THR A 82 -6.98 -10.26 -3.96
CA THR A 82 -6.80 -9.98 -5.38
C THR A 82 -6.43 -8.50 -5.58
N TYR A 83 -5.32 -8.27 -6.26
CA TYR A 83 -4.83 -6.95 -6.67
C TYR A 83 -4.99 -6.83 -8.18
N ASP A 84 -5.85 -5.94 -8.63
CA ASP A 84 -6.00 -5.63 -10.05
C ASP A 84 -5.21 -4.37 -10.39
N PHE A 85 -4.44 -4.42 -11.47
CA PHE A 85 -3.59 -3.33 -11.92
C PHE A 85 -3.86 -2.96 -13.37
N CYS A 86 -3.58 -1.73 -13.70
CA CYS A 86 -3.38 -1.25 -15.07
C CYS A 86 -1.91 -0.84 -15.24
N LEU A 87 -1.22 -1.48 -16.17
CA LEU A 87 0.09 -1.05 -16.64
C LEU A 87 -0.13 -0.23 -17.90
N ALA A 88 0.14 1.06 -17.83
CA ALA A 88 -0.01 1.98 -18.95
C ALA A 88 1.37 2.34 -19.50
N ASN A 89 1.59 2.07 -20.78
CA ASN A 89 2.67 2.63 -21.59
C ASN A 89 2.06 3.65 -22.55
N GLU A 90 2.89 4.36 -23.34
CA GLU A 90 2.41 5.36 -24.30
C GLU A 90 1.36 4.79 -25.28
N ASP A 91 1.54 3.54 -25.72
CA ASP A 91 0.73 2.93 -26.77
C ASP A 91 -0.24 1.84 -26.29
N GLU A 92 -0.07 1.28 -25.10
CA GLU A 92 -0.84 0.12 -24.64
C GLU A 92 -1.18 0.18 -23.14
N LYS A 93 -2.46 -0.10 -22.81
CA LYS A 93 -2.91 -0.37 -21.44
C LYS A 93 -3.05 -1.89 -21.28
N THR A 94 -2.28 -2.47 -20.35
CA THR A 94 -2.35 -3.88 -19.98
C THR A 94 -2.99 -4.02 -18.61
N LEU A 95 -4.13 -4.72 -18.54
CA LEU A 95 -4.77 -5.05 -17.27
C LEU A 95 -4.21 -6.38 -16.77
N LEU A 96 -3.83 -6.43 -15.51
CA LEU A 96 -3.36 -7.65 -14.87
C LEU A 96 -3.98 -7.83 -13.48
N SER A 97 -4.04 -9.08 -13.03
CA SER A 97 -4.55 -9.47 -11.73
C SER A 97 -3.52 -10.36 -11.05
N TYR A 98 -3.10 -9.96 -9.86
CA TYR A 98 -2.24 -10.73 -8.97
C TYR A 98 -3.04 -11.19 -7.76
N GLU A 99 -3.10 -12.50 -7.55
CA GLU A 99 -3.89 -13.12 -6.49
C GLU A 99 -2.95 -13.80 -5.49
N VAL A 100 -3.22 -13.60 -4.21
CA VAL A 100 -2.42 -14.12 -3.08
C VAL A 100 -3.33 -14.94 -2.18
N PHE A 101 -2.91 -16.17 -1.89
CA PHE A 101 -3.61 -17.09 -1.01
C PHE A 101 -2.80 -17.24 0.28
N LEU A 102 -3.40 -16.87 1.39
CA LEU A 102 -2.84 -17.00 2.73
C LEU A 102 -3.49 -18.18 3.45
N GLN A 103 -2.72 -18.90 4.26
CA GLN A 103 -3.22 -20.02 5.06
C GLN A 103 -2.73 -19.91 6.50
N SER A 104 -3.62 -20.15 7.45
CA SER A 104 -3.26 -20.23 8.86
C SER A 104 -2.30 -21.38 9.11
N PRO A 105 -1.30 -21.22 9.97
CA PRO A 105 -0.45 -22.31 10.38
C PRO A 105 -1.32 -23.39 11.08
N PRO A 106 -0.96 -24.70 10.98
CA PRO A 106 -1.69 -25.75 11.66
C PRO A 106 -1.76 -25.50 13.17
N SER A 107 -2.97 -25.68 13.74
CA SER A 107 -3.20 -25.49 15.18
C SER A 107 -2.32 -26.45 15.99
N GLY A 108 -1.59 -25.90 16.96
CA GLY A 108 -0.74 -26.68 17.90
C GLY A 108 0.76 -26.45 17.80
N LEU A 109 1.26 -25.72 16.81
CA LEU A 109 2.67 -25.44 16.65
C LEU A 109 2.99 -23.97 16.90
N VAL A 110 2.98 -23.56 18.16
CA VAL A 110 3.22 -22.17 18.61
C VAL A 110 4.62 -21.62 18.21
N ASN A 111 5.54 -22.51 17.81
CA ASN A 111 6.93 -22.16 17.47
C ASN A 111 7.34 -22.49 16.02
N THR A 112 6.43 -22.84 15.13
CA THR A 112 6.83 -23.12 13.75
C THR A 112 6.87 -21.85 12.91
N THR A 113 7.93 -21.75 12.12
CA THR A 113 8.09 -20.83 11.00
C THR A 113 7.13 -21.18 9.84
N ALA A 114 5.89 -21.63 10.16
CA ALA A 114 4.94 -22.04 9.16
C ALA A 114 4.61 -20.84 8.24
N SER A 115 4.78 -21.07 6.96
CA SER A 115 4.55 -20.09 5.91
C SER A 115 3.08 -19.67 5.91
N VAL A 116 2.86 -18.37 5.89
CA VAL A 116 1.54 -17.77 5.71
C VAL A 116 1.10 -17.83 4.24
N LEU A 117 2.06 -17.85 3.30
CA LEU A 117 1.79 -17.84 1.86
C LEU A 117 1.48 -19.24 1.35
N ALA A 118 0.23 -19.50 0.98
CA ALA A 118 -0.22 -20.80 0.45
C ALA A 118 -0.04 -20.91 -1.07
N GLY A 119 -0.13 -19.80 -1.80
CA GLY A 119 0.05 -19.76 -3.25
C GLY A 119 -0.23 -18.40 -3.86
N GLU A 120 0.08 -18.29 -5.15
CA GLU A 120 -0.02 -17.05 -5.91
C GLU A 120 -0.52 -17.34 -7.32
N LYS A 121 -1.28 -16.40 -7.92
CA LYS A 121 -1.67 -16.44 -9.33
C LYS A 121 -1.42 -15.12 -10.00
N LEU A 122 -0.95 -15.19 -11.25
CA LEU A 122 -0.80 -14.03 -12.11
C LEU A 122 -1.62 -14.23 -13.38
N SER A 123 -2.52 -13.32 -13.66
CA SER A 123 -3.35 -13.30 -14.87
C SER A 123 -3.23 -11.96 -15.58
N VAL A 124 -3.38 -11.99 -16.89
CA VAL A 124 -3.35 -10.79 -17.73
C VAL A 124 -4.63 -10.75 -18.58
N ALA A 125 -5.20 -9.57 -18.77
CA ALA A 125 -6.31 -9.39 -19.71
C ALA A 125 -5.73 -9.14 -21.11
N LEU A 126 -5.84 -10.14 -21.97
CA LEU A 126 -5.45 -10.07 -23.38
C LEU A 126 -6.69 -9.77 -24.23
N LYS A 127 -6.54 -8.95 -25.27
CA LYS A 127 -7.60 -8.74 -26.27
C LYS A 127 -7.85 -10.06 -27.00
N GLY A 128 -9.07 -10.60 -26.89
CA GLY A 128 -9.50 -11.76 -27.66
C GLY A 128 -9.68 -11.42 -29.15
N LYS A 129 -9.94 -12.44 -29.98
CA LYS A 129 -10.22 -12.26 -31.43
C LYS A 129 -11.42 -11.34 -31.70
N ASP A 130 -12.33 -11.23 -30.75
CA ASP A 130 -13.51 -10.35 -30.75
C ASP A 130 -13.24 -8.94 -30.21
N GLY A 131 -11.98 -8.59 -29.95
CA GLY A 131 -11.56 -7.30 -29.39
C GLY A 131 -11.86 -7.11 -27.88
N LYS A 132 -12.58 -8.07 -27.23
CA LYS A 132 -12.89 -7.99 -25.82
C LYS A 132 -11.74 -8.48 -24.97
N PRO A 133 -11.43 -7.80 -23.82
CA PRO A 133 -10.40 -8.26 -22.90
C PRO A 133 -10.84 -9.57 -22.24
N ARG A 134 -9.98 -10.59 -22.31
CA ARG A 134 -10.19 -11.88 -21.62
C ARG A 134 -9.06 -12.13 -20.64
N LYS A 135 -9.40 -12.38 -19.38
CA LYS A 135 -8.45 -12.74 -18.33
C LYS A 135 -7.82 -14.11 -18.70
N THR A 136 -6.50 -14.11 -18.87
CA THR A 136 -5.71 -15.30 -19.20
C THR A 136 -4.74 -15.56 -18.05
N LEU A 137 -4.81 -16.76 -17.48
CA LEU A 137 -3.91 -17.20 -16.42
C LEU A 137 -2.52 -17.47 -17.00
N LEU A 138 -1.50 -16.82 -16.43
CA LEU A 138 -0.11 -16.95 -16.84
C LEU A 138 0.65 -17.90 -15.92
N ILE A 139 0.55 -17.69 -14.60
CA ILE A 139 1.25 -18.46 -13.58
C ILE A 139 0.26 -18.75 -12.44
N ASP A 140 0.25 -20.01 -11.97
CA ASP A 140 -0.54 -20.47 -10.84
C ASP A 140 0.32 -21.42 -9.98
N THR A 141 0.67 -21.02 -8.77
CA THR A 141 1.49 -21.80 -7.84
C THR A 141 0.65 -22.58 -6.83
N THR A 142 -0.68 -22.54 -6.93
CA THR A 142 -1.58 -23.30 -6.05
C THR A 142 -1.71 -24.79 -6.42
N THR A 143 -1.17 -25.16 -7.59
CA THR A 143 -1.19 -26.56 -8.10
C THR A 143 0.03 -27.32 -7.60
N ASP A 144 -0.14 -28.60 -7.23
CA ASP A 144 0.95 -29.41 -6.65
C ASP A 144 1.76 -30.20 -7.69
N ASP A 145 1.21 -30.44 -8.87
CA ASP A 145 1.84 -31.30 -9.90
C ASP A 145 3.04 -30.67 -10.61
N LEU A 146 3.11 -29.35 -10.67
CA LEU A 146 4.13 -28.58 -11.39
C LEU A 146 4.65 -27.44 -10.52
N PRO A 147 5.85 -26.92 -10.79
CA PRO A 147 6.36 -25.70 -10.14
C PRO A 147 5.36 -24.54 -10.25
N PHE A 148 4.67 -24.44 -11.38
CA PHE A 148 3.50 -23.58 -11.59
C PHE A 148 2.63 -24.10 -12.75
N GLY A 149 1.32 -23.82 -12.68
CA GLY A 149 0.36 -24.07 -13.73
C GLY A 149 0.05 -22.81 -14.57
N PRO A 150 -0.77 -22.92 -15.61
CA PRO A 150 -1.23 -24.16 -16.22
C PRO A 150 -0.10 -24.86 -17.04
N GLN A 151 -0.25 -26.19 -17.24
CA GLN A 151 0.79 -26.98 -17.91
C GLN A 151 1.19 -26.42 -19.31
N SER A 152 0.24 -25.86 -20.04
CA SER A 152 0.50 -25.22 -21.33
C SER A 152 1.48 -24.05 -21.21
N ARG A 153 1.29 -23.21 -20.19
CA ARG A 153 2.17 -22.06 -19.91
C ARG A 153 3.52 -22.50 -19.36
N PHE A 154 3.54 -23.51 -18.50
CA PHE A 154 4.79 -24.08 -18.02
C PHE A 154 5.66 -24.58 -19.17
N LYS A 155 5.09 -25.32 -20.13
CA LYS A 155 5.81 -25.81 -21.33
C LYS A 155 6.24 -24.66 -22.25
N GLU A 156 5.46 -23.59 -22.34
CA GLU A 156 5.77 -22.41 -23.17
C GLU A 156 6.91 -21.58 -22.55
N PHE A 157 6.89 -21.39 -21.23
CA PHE A 157 7.80 -20.50 -20.52
C PHE A 157 9.09 -21.18 -20.05
N VAL A 158 9.03 -22.49 -19.79
CA VAL A 158 10.17 -23.26 -19.31
C VAL A 158 10.42 -24.41 -20.29
N ARG A 159 11.61 -24.41 -20.92
CA ARG A 159 11.98 -25.53 -21.76
C ARG A 159 11.90 -26.84 -20.98
N PRO A 160 11.38 -27.94 -21.55
CA PRO A 160 11.21 -29.21 -20.87
C PRO A 160 12.59 -29.82 -20.55
N ASP A 161 13.15 -29.42 -19.40
CA ASP A 161 14.36 -29.95 -18.81
C ASP A 161 14.02 -30.44 -17.39
N LYS A 162 14.33 -31.70 -17.12
CA LYS A 162 14.04 -32.36 -15.82
C LYS A 162 14.76 -31.66 -14.67
N SER A 163 16.01 -31.26 -14.87
CA SER A 163 16.81 -30.55 -13.86
C SER A 163 16.20 -29.21 -13.51
N ARG A 164 15.81 -28.41 -14.52
CA ARG A 164 15.18 -27.09 -14.34
C ARG A 164 13.80 -27.21 -13.65
N ARG A 165 12.99 -28.20 -14.06
CA ARG A 165 11.72 -28.47 -13.39
C ARG A 165 11.94 -28.77 -11.90
N MET A 166 12.93 -29.60 -11.57
CA MET A 166 13.24 -29.92 -10.18
C MET A 166 13.75 -28.70 -9.40
N ALA A 167 14.64 -27.90 -9.98
CA ALA A 167 15.13 -26.67 -9.36
C ALA A 167 13.98 -25.67 -9.06
N LEU A 168 13.04 -25.49 -9.99
CA LEU A 168 11.87 -24.64 -9.78
C LEU A 168 10.92 -25.21 -8.73
N SER A 169 10.72 -26.55 -8.67
CA SER A 169 9.90 -27.16 -7.63
C SER A 169 10.51 -26.93 -6.24
N VAL A 170 11.83 -27.14 -6.10
CA VAL A 170 12.54 -26.87 -4.85
C VAL A 170 12.46 -25.38 -4.48
N ALA A 171 12.67 -24.49 -5.45
CA ALA A 171 12.55 -23.05 -5.21
C ALA A 171 11.15 -22.64 -4.75
N ARG A 172 10.09 -23.23 -5.31
CA ARG A 172 8.70 -22.98 -4.88
C ARG A 172 8.49 -23.39 -3.42
N GLU A 173 8.94 -24.59 -3.05
CA GLU A 173 8.79 -25.05 -1.66
C GLU A 173 9.61 -24.20 -0.68
N LEU A 174 10.84 -23.83 -1.03
CA LEU A 174 11.66 -22.95 -0.21
C LEU A 174 11.05 -21.54 -0.04
N THR A 175 10.48 -20.97 -1.10
CA THR A 175 9.82 -19.67 -0.99
C THR A 175 8.54 -19.77 -0.16
N ARG A 176 7.79 -20.86 -0.30
CA ARG A 176 6.60 -21.15 0.51
C ARG A 176 6.97 -21.29 1.99
N GLU A 177 8.00 -22.06 2.31
CA GLU A 177 8.50 -22.24 3.68
C GLU A 177 8.96 -20.93 4.31
N LYS A 178 9.63 -20.08 3.53
CA LYS A 178 10.11 -18.76 3.98
C LYS A 178 9.02 -17.68 4.00
N GLY A 179 7.84 -17.94 3.44
CA GLY A 179 6.79 -16.94 3.28
C GLY A 179 7.14 -15.82 2.29
N THR A 180 8.01 -16.11 1.30
CA THR A 180 8.39 -15.18 0.24
C THR A 180 7.65 -15.52 -1.06
N SER A 181 7.49 -14.55 -1.96
CA SER A 181 6.89 -14.80 -3.26
C SER A 181 7.79 -15.67 -4.15
N PHE A 182 7.20 -16.70 -4.75
CA PHE A 182 7.84 -17.48 -5.81
C PHE A 182 7.85 -16.71 -7.15
N LEU A 183 6.78 -15.97 -7.45
CA LEU A 183 6.65 -15.20 -8.68
C LEU A 183 7.75 -14.15 -8.85
N PHE A 184 8.16 -13.51 -7.75
CA PHE A 184 9.19 -12.47 -7.73
C PHE A 184 10.55 -12.99 -7.24
N SER A 185 10.73 -14.33 -7.20
CA SER A 185 12.00 -14.95 -6.81
C SER A 185 13.06 -14.83 -7.91
N PRO A 186 14.35 -14.70 -7.52
CA PRO A 186 15.45 -14.71 -8.48
C PRO A 186 15.48 -15.99 -9.32
N THR A 187 15.20 -17.14 -8.71
CA THR A 187 15.25 -18.45 -9.40
C THR A 187 14.22 -18.55 -10.54
N LEU A 188 12.98 -18.06 -10.32
CA LEU A 188 12.01 -18.03 -11.41
C LEU A 188 12.45 -17.04 -12.50
N LYS A 189 12.91 -15.86 -12.13
CA LYS A 189 13.40 -14.86 -13.09
C LYS A 189 14.53 -15.41 -13.96
N GLU A 190 15.53 -16.03 -13.36
CA GLU A 190 16.66 -16.67 -14.06
C GLU A 190 16.18 -17.75 -15.03
N ALA A 191 15.30 -18.65 -14.56
CA ALA A 191 14.75 -19.73 -15.39
C ALA A 191 13.97 -19.20 -16.60
N LEU A 192 13.18 -18.13 -16.44
CA LEU A 192 12.44 -17.50 -17.52
C LEU A 192 13.38 -16.75 -18.49
N THR A 193 14.40 -16.07 -17.98
CA THR A 193 15.39 -15.34 -18.76
C THR A 193 16.23 -16.30 -19.61
N ASP A 194 16.68 -17.41 -19.07
CA ASP A 194 17.41 -18.45 -19.81
C ASP A 194 16.58 -19.05 -20.95
N CYS A 195 15.26 -19.18 -20.74
CA CYS A 195 14.36 -19.69 -21.77
C CYS A 195 14.11 -18.69 -22.91
N LEU A 196 14.25 -17.40 -22.63
CA LEU A 196 14.14 -16.35 -23.65
C LEU A 196 15.28 -16.46 -24.66
N GLY A 197 16.50 -16.83 -24.23
CA GLY A 197 17.69 -17.04 -25.05
C GLY A 197 18.06 -15.83 -25.89
N SER A 198 18.81 -16.06 -26.98
CA SER A 198 19.33 -15.00 -27.84
C SER A 198 18.30 -14.43 -28.85
N ASN A 199 17.06 -14.91 -28.87
CA ASN A 199 16.06 -14.49 -29.86
C ASN A 199 14.71 -14.10 -29.24
N PRO A 200 14.60 -12.88 -28.66
CA PRO A 200 13.39 -12.40 -27.99
C PRO A 200 12.15 -12.31 -28.91
N LYS A 201 12.34 -12.14 -30.18
CA LYS A 201 11.23 -12.02 -31.16
C LYS A 201 10.40 -13.31 -31.32
N LYS A 202 10.96 -14.49 -31.01
CA LYS A 202 10.24 -15.77 -31.07
C LYS A 202 9.35 -16.08 -29.88
N ASN A 203 9.57 -15.41 -28.74
CA ASN A 203 8.88 -15.69 -27.46
C ASN A 203 8.19 -14.44 -26.89
N GLY A 204 7.38 -13.74 -27.70
CA GLY A 204 6.73 -12.50 -27.30
C GLY A 204 5.86 -12.59 -26.01
N ALA A 205 5.25 -13.76 -25.76
CA ALA A 205 4.49 -13.98 -24.53
C ALA A 205 5.41 -14.04 -23.30
N LEU A 206 6.55 -14.71 -23.39
CA LEU A 206 7.54 -14.79 -22.31
C LEU A 206 8.19 -13.43 -22.01
N CYS A 207 8.51 -12.66 -23.05
CA CYS A 207 8.98 -11.27 -22.90
C CYS A 207 7.98 -10.41 -22.13
N LYS A 208 6.68 -10.52 -22.47
CA LYS A 208 5.62 -9.78 -21.77
C LYS A 208 5.52 -10.20 -20.30
N VAL A 209 5.60 -11.49 -19.98
CA VAL A 209 5.57 -11.98 -18.60
C VAL A 209 6.75 -11.44 -17.80
N LEU A 210 7.97 -11.56 -18.34
CA LEU A 210 9.17 -11.02 -17.68
C LEU A 210 9.06 -9.51 -17.47
N GLY A 211 8.64 -8.76 -18.48
CA GLY A 211 8.45 -7.31 -18.38
C GLY A 211 7.41 -6.93 -17.31
N VAL A 212 6.31 -7.68 -17.20
CA VAL A 212 5.30 -7.48 -16.15
C VAL A 212 5.89 -7.76 -14.76
N LEU A 213 6.59 -8.88 -14.58
CA LEU A 213 7.20 -9.23 -13.28
C LEU A 213 8.24 -8.17 -12.86
N GLU A 214 9.13 -7.77 -13.76
CA GLU A 214 10.15 -6.75 -13.48
C GLU A 214 9.52 -5.38 -13.16
N ARG A 215 8.45 -5.03 -13.88
CA ARG A 215 7.75 -3.77 -13.63
C ARG A 215 7.04 -3.75 -12.27
N LEU A 216 6.42 -4.87 -11.87
CA LEU A 216 5.82 -5.01 -10.54
C LEU A 216 6.87 -4.97 -9.42
N VAL A 217 8.03 -5.60 -9.61
CA VAL A 217 9.16 -5.52 -8.66
C VAL A 217 9.63 -4.07 -8.51
N THR A 218 9.79 -3.34 -9.60
CA THR A 218 10.16 -1.92 -9.58
C THR A 218 9.09 -1.10 -8.85
N TYR A 219 7.81 -1.31 -9.17
CA TYR A 219 6.70 -0.66 -8.47
C TYR A 219 6.75 -0.91 -6.96
N GLY A 220 6.93 -2.16 -6.52
CA GLY A 220 7.05 -2.49 -5.10
C GLY A 220 8.25 -1.83 -4.42
N LYS A 221 9.39 -1.72 -5.12
CA LYS A 221 10.63 -1.16 -4.57
C LYS A 221 10.59 0.37 -4.46
N THR A 222 10.12 1.04 -5.50
CA THR A 222 10.35 2.49 -5.68
C THR A 222 9.09 3.35 -5.77
N GLU A 223 7.90 2.75 -5.97
CA GLU A 223 6.69 3.51 -6.27
C GLU A 223 5.53 3.24 -5.30
N LEU A 224 5.49 2.07 -4.66
CA LEU A 224 4.47 1.74 -3.66
C LEU A 224 4.96 2.07 -2.25
N PHE A 225 4.30 3.01 -1.58
CA PHE A 225 4.56 3.40 -0.20
C PHE A 225 3.37 3.09 0.67
N VAL A 226 3.62 2.43 1.80
CA VAL A 226 2.58 2.11 2.78
C VAL A 226 3.02 2.60 4.14
N SER A 227 2.20 3.42 4.78
CA SER A 227 2.39 3.95 6.13
C SER A 227 1.22 3.49 7.00
N ASP A 228 1.49 2.74 8.03
CA ASP A 228 0.50 2.36 9.04
C ASP A 228 0.28 3.49 10.06
N ALA A 229 -0.73 3.33 10.93
CA ALA A 229 -1.09 4.33 11.94
C ALA A 229 0.04 4.58 12.97
N THR A 230 0.94 3.60 13.17
CA THR A 230 2.03 3.67 14.14
C THR A 230 3.33 4.23 13.55
N GLY A 231 3.38 4.45 12.25
CA GLY A 231 4.57 4.93 11.53
C GLY A 231 4.97 6.35 11.94
N THR A 232 5.91 6.50 12.88
CA THR A 232 6.46 7.79 13.36
C THR A 232 7.78 8.14 12.68
N GLY A 233 8.00 7.71 11.45
CA GLY A 233 9.24 7.93 10.72
C GLY A 233 9.04 8.63 9.38
N LEU A 234 9.98 9.50 9.02
CA LEU A 234 10.07 10.07 7.68
C LEU A 234 10.67 9.04 6.73
N THR A 235 9.90 8.64 5.73
CA THR A 235 10.36 7.67 4.73
C THR A 235 11.09 8.38 3.59
N LEU A 236 12.36 8.04 3.39
CA LEU A 236 13.20 8.58 2.33
C LEU A 236 13.63 7.48 1.36
N HIS A 237 13.59 7.77 0.07
CA HIS A 237 14.26 6.98 -0.95
C HIS A 237 15.65 7.55 -1.26
N THR A 238 16.69 6.73 -1.19
CA THR A 238 18.08 7.21 -1.24
C THR A 238 18.95 6.57 -2.34
N ASP A 239 18.47 5.62 -3.14
CA ASP A 239 19.31 4.98 -4.16
C ASP A 239 19.16 5.63 -5.54
N GLY A 240 20.29 6.06 -6.13
CA GLY A 240 20.42 6.50 -7.54
C GLY A 240 19.99 7.94 -7.81
N ILE A 241 20.32 8.88 -6.96
CA ILE A 241 20.05 10.29 -7.22
C ILE A 241 20.89 10.76 -8.40
N GLY A 242 20.31 10.72 -9.59
CA GLY A 242 20.74 11.55 -10.71
C GLY A 242 20.40 13.01 -10.41
N GLU A 243 21.21 13.96 -10.91
CA GLU A 243 21.06 15.39 -10.62
C GLU A 243 19.66 15.99 -10.87
N ASN A 244 18.81 15.31 -11.65
CA ASN A 244 17.47 15.77 -12.06
C ASN A 244 16.31 14.88 -11.57
N THR A 245 16.56 13.84 -10.76
CA THR A 245 15.50 12.98 -10.25
C THR A 245 15.05 13.48 -8.87
N PRO A 246 13.73 13.57 -8.58
CA PRO A 246 13.27 13.85 -7.23
C PRO A 246 13.90 12.87 -6.25
N ALA A 247 14.34 13.34 -5.09
CA ALA A 247 15.06 12.56 -4.08
C ALA A 247 14.35 11.29 -3.59
N THR A 248 13.14 11.07 -4.08
CA THR A 248 12.20 10.03 -3.68
C THR A 248 12.22 8.77 -4.53
N LEU A 249 12.76 8.82 -5.76
CA LEU A 249 12.56 7.73 -6.75
C LEU A 249 13.79 6.84 -6.98
N SER A 250 14.81 6.98 -6.19
CA SER A 250 16.03 6.21 -6.40
C SER A 250 16.32 5.23 -5.26
N GLY A 251 15.82 4.06 -5.44
CA GLY A 251 16.28 2.70 -5.08
C GLY A 251 16.63 2.32 -3.63
N GLY A 252 16.71 3.19 -2.63
CA GLY A 252 16.90 2.83 -1.23
C GLY A 252 15.90 3.47 -0.31
N LEU A 253 15.39 2.71 0.63
CA LEU A 253 14.47 3.21 1.65
C LEU A 253 15.28 3.59 2.91
N LEU A 254 15.37 4.86 3.21
CA LEU A 254 15.87 5.34 4.50
C LEU A 254 14.69 5.79 5.35
N LEU A 255 14.48 5.13 6.47
CA LEU A 255 13.50 5.54 7.48
C LEU A 255 14.22 6.40 8.53
N LEU A 256 13.87 7.67 8.62
CA LEU A 256 14.37 8.58 9.66
C LEU A 256 13.34 8.63 10.79
N PRO A 257 13.65 8.12 11.98
CA PRO A 257 12.76 8.26 13.13
C PRO A 257 12.63 9.74 13.51
N LEU A 258 11.40 10.17 13.78
CA LEU A 258 11.13 11.52 14.30
C LEU A 258 11.35 11.62 15.82
N THR A 259 11.57 10.49 16.49
CA THR A 259 11.61 10.39 17.94
C THR A 259 13.03 10.32 18.53
N GLY A 260 14.06 10.34 17.69
CA GLY A 260 15.45 10.29 18.18
C GLY A 260 16.50 10.41 17.08
N PRO A 261 17.77 10.33 17.47
CA PRO A 261 18.88 10.38 16.52
C PRO A 261 18.93 9.16 15.60
N VAL A 262 19.46 9.34 14.40
CA VAL A 262 19.65 8.29 13.40
C VAL A 262 21.04 8.36 12.79
N LYS A 263 21.61 7.22 12.46
CA LYS A 263 22.88 7.10 11.77
C LYS A 263 22.66 7.07 10.26
N VAL A 264 23.27 8.00 9.55
CA VAL A 264 23.18 8.17 8.10
C VAL A 264 24.59 8.24 7.51
N SER A 265 24.85 7.48 6.44
CA SER A 265 26.13 7.62 5.70
C SER A 265 26.32 9.07 5.24
N VAL A 266 27.53 9.59 5.38
CA VAL A 266 27.85 10.97 4.96
C VAL A 266 27.56 11.20 3.48
N GLU A 267 27.70 10.19 2.64
CA GLU A 267 27.34 10.24 1.20
C GLU A 267 25.87 10.57 0.94
N LYS A 268 24.97 10.23 1.89
CA LYS A 268 23.53 10.46 1.77
C LYS A 268 23.06 11.81 2.32
N LEU A 269 23.94 12.58 2.96
CA LEU A 269 23.60 13.88 3.54
C LEU A 269 23.08 14.90 2.51
N PRO A 270 23.70 15.06 1.33
CA PRO A 270 23.22 16.03 0.34
C PRO A 270 21.78 15.72 -0.12
N ALA A 271 21.46 14.44 -0.24
CA ALA A 271 20.10 13.99 -0.58
C ALA A 271 19.08 14.32 0.51
N LEU A 272 19.45 14.09 1.76
CA LEU A 272 18.63 14.43 2.91
C LEU A 272 18.41 15.95 3.03
N GLU A 273 19.45 16.74 2.87
CA GLU A 273 19.37 18.21 2.91
C GLU A 273 18.45 18.74 1.79
N LYS A 274 18.58 18.21 0.57
CA LYS A 274 17.70 18.55 -0.55
C LYS A 274 16.24 18.23 -0.24
N LEU A 275 15.97 17.07 0.33
CA LEU A 275 14.62 16.65 0.71
C LEU A 275 14.04 17.56 1.80
N VAL A 276 14.81 17.84 2.85
CA VAL A 276 14.41 18.77 3.93
C VAL A 276 14.09 20.14 3.36
N ALA A 277 14.89 20.63 2.42
CA ALA A 277 14.64 21.90 1.73
C ALA A 277 13.34 21.87 0.93
N GLN A 278 13.07 20.78 0.18
CA GLN A 278 11.81 20.61 -0.56
C GLN A 278 10.59 20.55 0.37
N MET A 279 10.68 19.82 1.48
CA MET A 279 9.62 19.77 2.48
C MET A 279 9.35 21.14 3.10
N ASN A 280 10.39 21.92 3.38
CA ASN A 280 10.27 23.25 3.95
C ASN A 280 9.56 24.25 3.01
N LEU A 281 9.64 24.07 1.68
CA LEU A 281 8.86 24.88 0.73
C LEU A 281 7.35 24.72 0.97
N VAL A 282 6.91 23.50 1.29
CA VAL A 282 5.49 23.22 1.53
C VAL A 282 5.11 23.51 2.99
N LEU A 283 5.96 23.17 3.95
CA LEU A 283 5.69 23.35 5.38
C LEU A 283 5.42 24.81 5.74
N LYS A 284 6.17 25.76 5.19
CA LYS A 284 5.99 27.19 5.46
C LYS A 284 4.63 27.72 5.01
N GLU A 285 4.06 27.14 3.94
CA GLU A 285 2.73 27.50 3.45
C GLU A 285 1.62 26.81 4.26
N MET A 286 1.88 25.60 4.77
CA MET A 286 0.93 24.82 5.57
C MET A 286 0.85 25.30 7.01
N ILE A 287 2.00 25.59 7.63
CA ILE A 287 2.14 25.99 9.03
C ILE A 287 3.11 27.17 9.07
N PRO A 288 2.59 28.41 9.02
CA PRO A 288 3.46 29.60 9.02
C PRO A 288 4.48 29.61 10.17
N GLY A 289 5.73 29.84 9.85
CA GLY A 289 6.82 29.88 10.80
C GLY A 289 7.41 28.51 11.18
N LEU A 290 6.91 27.39 10.65
CA LEU A 290 7.47 26.06 10.86
C LEU A 290 8.46 25.71 9.74
N ALA A 291 9.66 25.30 10.10
CA ALA A 291 10.61 24.62 9.23
C ALA A 291 11.20 23.41 9.96
N ILE A 292 11.80 22.48 9.21
CA ILE A 292 12.56 21.36 9.76
C ILE A 292 14.02 21.47 9.35
N VAL A 293 14.89 20.98 10.22
CA VAL A 293 16.35 20.93 9.98
C VAL A 293 16.88 19.57 10.44
N ALA A 294 17.85 19.05 9.70
CA ALA A 294 18.61 17.87 10.12
C ALA A 294 19.88 18.37 10.86
N LYS A 295 19.86 18.31 12.19
CA LYS A 295 20.99 18.70 13.02
C LYS A 295 21.99 17.57 13.14
N ARG A 296 23.24 17.79 12.74
CA ARG A 296 24.34 16.86 12.96
C ARG A 296 24.80 16.93 14.41
N ILE A 297 24.77 15.80 15.10
CA ILE A 297 25.20 15.67 16.50
C ILE A 297 26.68 15.29 16.55
N SER A 298 27.07 14.25 15.80
CA SER A 298 28.43 13.71 15.75
C SER A 298 28.72 13.06 14.41
N THR A 299 29.98 12.66 14.21
CA THR A 299 30.40 11.76 13.13
C THR A 299 31.12 10.59 13.78
N GLU A 300 30.81 9.39 13.32
CA GLU A 300 31.35 8.13 13.80
C GLU A 300 31.85 7.30 12.60
N LEU A 301 32.72 6.35 12.85
CA LEU A 301 33.08 5.34 11.85
C LEU A 301 32.04 4.21 11.89
N GLY A 302 31.48 3.87 10.73
CA GLY A 302 30.59 2.75 10.56
C GLY A 302 31.31 1.40 10.61
N PRO A 303 30.55 0.28 10.63
CA PRO A 303 31.11 -1.07 10.73
C PRO A 303 32.04 -1.47 9.59
N LYS A 304 31.95 -0.79 8.44
CA LYS A 304 32.79 -1.03 7.25
C LYS A 304 33.88 0.04 7.09
N GLY A 305 34.08 0.91 8.09
CA GLY A 305 35.06 2.02 8.05
C GLY A 305 34.55 3.25 7.29
N GLU A 306 33.26 3.29 6.89
CA GLU A 306 32.63 4.45 6.27
C GLU A 306 32.33 5.56 7.29
N ASP A 307 32.37 6.81 6.86
CA ASP A 307 31.93 7.94 7.69
C ASP A 307 30.42 7.97 7.83
N VAL A 308 29.94 7.94 9.07
CA VAL A 308 28.53 7.96 9.43
C VAL A 308 28.23 9.19 10.28
N ALA A 309 27.30 10.01 9.84
CA ALA A 309 26.78 11.13 10.61
C ALA A 309 25.61 10.67 11.51
N VAL A 310 25.65 11.08 12.77
CA VAL A 310 24.52 10.97 13.69
C VAL A 310 23.70 12.25 13.56
N LEU A 311 22.47 12.13 13.11
CA LEU A 311 21.56 13.24 12.84
C LEU A 311 20.34 13.18 13.75
N GLU A 312 19.80 14.32 14.12
CA GLU A 312 18.50 14.46 14.75
C GLU A 312 17.66 15.48 13.98
N LEU A 313 16.43 15.10 13.63
CA LEU A 313 15.50 16.03 13.02
C LEU A 313 14.92 16.97 14.08
N SER A 314 14.92 18.25 13.78
CA SER A 314 14.42 19.29 14.68
C SER A 314 13.49 20.24 13.94
N SER A 315 12.50 20.79 14.63
CA SER A 315 11.67 21.90 14.16
C SER A 315 12.36 23.22 14.45
N LEU A 316 12.16 24.18 13.57
CA LEU A 316 12.61 25.56 13.72
C LEU A 316 11.36 26.45 13.66
N LYS A 317 10.88 26.92 14.83
CA LYS A 317 9.75 27.88 14.99
C LYS A 317 10.25 29.24 15.45
N SER A 318 11.45 29.28 15.97
CA SER A 318 12.14 30.45 16.49
C SER A 318 13.64 30.35 16.15
N ARG A 319 14.49 31.03 16.90
CA ARG A 319 15.95 31.03 16.63
C ARG A 319 16.63 29.70 16.95
N GLU A 320 16.09 28.88 17.84
CA GLU A 320 16.70 27.62 18.26
C GLU A 320 15.91 26.40 17.76
N PRO A 321 16.60 25.36 17.26
CA PRO A 321 15.98 24.14 16.81
C PRO A 321 15.51 23.29 18.00
N ILE A 322 14.26 22.80 17.96
CA ILE A 322 13.66 21.92 18.97
C ILE A 322 13.58 20.51 18.37
N PRO A 323 14.16 19.47 18.99
CA PRO A 323 14.03 18.09 18.50
C PRO A 323 12.57 17.68 18.27
N LEU A 324 12.29 17.05 17.11
CA LEU A 324 10.90 16.68 16.72
C LEU A 324 10.21 15.77 17.73
N ARG A 325 10.95 15.03 18.55
CA ARG A 325 10.36 14.21 19.63
C ARG A 325 9.51 15.03 20.63
N TYR A 326 9.78 16.33 20.77
CA TYR A 326 9.04 17.23 21.65
C TYR A 326 7.88 17.96 20.96
N GLU A 327 7.73 17.78 19.65
CA GLU A 327 6.61 18.34 18.92
C GLU A 327 5.30 17.55 19.16
N SER A 328 4.16 18.20 18.88
CA SER A 328 2.87 17.54 18.94
C SER A 328 2.76 16.37 17.95
N GLU A 329 1.94 15.38 18.26
CA GLU A 329 1.71 14.23 17.38
C GLU A 329 1.21 14.67 15.98
N GLY A 330 0.39 15.72 15.92
CA GLY A 330 -0.09 16.26 14.65
C GLY A 330 1.03 16.84 13.77
N ILE A 331 1.97 17.57 14.36
CA ILE A 331 3.15 18.09 13.62
C ILE A 331 4.02 16.92 13.14
N LYS A 332 4.27 15.94 14.01
CA LYS A 332 5.03 14.74 13.65
C LYS A 332 4.34 13.96 12.53
N LYS A 333 3.01 13.80 12.60
CA LYS A 333 2.23 13.12 11.54
C LYS A 333 2.34 13.87 10.21
N ILE A 334 2.13 15.19 10.20
CA ILE A 334 2.29 16.01 8.97
C ILE A 334 3.68 15.81 8.38
N ILE A 335 4.74 15.95 9.17
CA ILE A 335 6.13 15.80 8.70
C ILE A 335 6.35 14.39 8.15
N SER A 336 5.86 13.34 8.81
CA SER A 336 6.05 11.95 8.39
C SER A 336 5.42 11.62 7.04
N VAL A 337 4.28 12.23 6.72
CA VAL A 337 3.55 11.95 5.46
C VAL A 337 3.82 12.97 4.36
N LEU A 338 4.35 14.16 4.69
CA LEU A 338 4.48 15.28 3.75
C LEU A 338 5.29 14.92 2.51
N ASN A 339 6.42 14.26 2.68
CA ASN A 339 7.24 13.84 1.54
C ASN A 339 6.46 12.89 0.60
N LEU A 340 5.71 11.94 1.15
CA LEU A 340 4.87 11.03 0.38
C LEU A 340 3.76 11.78 -0.38
N LEU A 341 3.16 12.81 0.24
CA LEU A 341 2.15 13.64 -0.40
C LEU A 341 2.75 14.49 -1.53
N ILE A 342 3.99 15.00 -1.36
CA ILE A 342 4.73 15.69 -2.42
C ILE A 342 4.96 14.76 -3.61
N CYS A 343 5.33 13.50 -3.38
CA CYS A 343 5.50 12.50 -4.42
C CYS A 343 4.21 12.20 -5.15
N VAL A 344 3.10 11.96 -4.44
CA VAL A 344 1.78 11.73 -5.04
C VAL A 344 1.34 12.93 -5.88
N TYR A 345 1.64 14.14 -5.44
CA TYR A 345 1.26 15.32 -6.20
C TYR A 345 1.98 15.43 -7.54
N ASN A 346 3.28 15.06 -7.59
CA ASN A 346 4.14 15.30 -8.74
C ASN A 346 4.38 14.08 -9.64
N GLU A 347 4.22 12.85 -9.13
CA GLU A 347 4.72 11.62 -9.77
C GLU A 347 3.58 10.66 -10.10
N ALA A 348 3.30 10.51 -11.39
CA ALA A 348 2.23 9.65 -11.88
C ALA A 348 2.38 8.17 -11.50
N SER A 349 3.60 7.65 -11.37
CA SER A 349 3.88 6.25 -11.04
C SER A 349 3.74 5.94 -9.54
N VAL A 350 3.73 6.95 -8.66
CA VAL A 350 3.74 6.76 -7.21
C VAL A 350 2.34 6.41 -6.69
N THR A 351 2.28 5.37 -5.84
CA THR A 351 1.12 4.98 -5.05
C THR A 351 1.46 5.09 -3.56
N VAL A 352 0.66 5.82 -2.81
CA VAL A 352 0.82 5.99 -1.36
C VAL A 352 -0.44 5.52 -0.65
N ALA A 353 -0.27 4.63 0.33
CA ALA A 353 -1.33 4.14 1.21
C ALA A 353 -1.04 4.56 2.66
N ILE A 354 -1.97 5.28 3.30
CA ILE A 354 -1.79 5.82 4.66
C ILE A 354 -2.97 5.43 5.54
N ASP A 355 -2.68 4.76 6.66
CA ASP A 355 -3.69 4.51 7.70
C ASP A 355 -3.84 5.74 8.60
N GLU A 356 -5.09 6.07 8.95
CA GLU A 356 -5.42 7.19 9.83
C GLU A 356 -4.68 8.49 9.46
N LEU A 357 -4.84 8.93 8.21
CA LEU A 357 -4.17 10.15 7.70
C LEU A 357 -4.52 11.39 8.54
N ASP A 358 -5.69 11.41 9.17
CA ASP A 358 -6.24 12.49 9.98
C ASP A 358 -5.73 12.51 11.43
N SER A 359 -5.01 11.48 11.88
CA SER A 359 -4.58 11.37 13.27
C SER A 359 -3.74 12.56 13.72
N GLY A 360 -4.31 13.41 14.61
CA GLY A 360 -3.65 14.61 15.13
C GLY A 360 -3.51 15.77 14.15
N VAL A 361 -3.95 15.65 12.91
CA VAL A 361 -3.89 16.72 11.90
C VAL A 361 -5.11 17.64 12.03
N PHE A 362 -4.88 18.96 11.99
CA PHE A 362 -5.96 19.94 12.00
C PHE A 362 -6.90 19.74 10.79
N GLU A 363 -8.18 19.55 11.07
CA GLU A 363 -9.17 19.11 10.09
C GLU A 363 -9.29 19.99 8.85
N TYR A 364 -9.21 21.32 9.01
CA TYR A 364 -9.26 22.26 7.89
C TYR A 364 -8.07 22.09 6.94
N LEU A 365 -6.86 21.97 7.50
CA LEU A 365 -5.63 21.77 6.74
C LEU A 365 -5.67 20.45 5.97
N LEU A 366 -6.15 19.39 6.61
CA LEU A 366 -6.32 18.08 5.96
C LEU A 366 -7.30 18.18 4.78
N GLY A 367 -8.46 18.83 4.97
CA GLY A 367 -9.45 19.03 3.92
C GLY A 367 -8.88 19.77 2.71
N GLU A 368 -8.11 20.85 2.93
CA GLU A 368 -7.45 21.61 1.85
C GLU A 368 -6.38 20.79 1.11
N LEU A 369 -5.56 20.04 1.84
CA LEU A 369 -4.56 19.15 1.23
C LEU A 369 -5.21 18.10 0.34
N LEU A 370 -6.25 17.42 0.83
CA LEU A 370 -6.95 16.39 0.08
C LEU A 370 -7.66 16.98 -1.15
N ARG A 371 -8.24 18.17 -1.02
CA ARG A 371 -8.83 18.91 -2.15
C ARG A 371 -7.79 19.19 -3.25
N ILE A 372 -6.60 19.70 -2.86
CA ILE A 372 -5.53 20.02 -3.80
C ILE A 372 -5.03 18.75 -4.49
N ILE A 373 -4.79 17.66 -3.73
CA ILE A 373 -4.30 16.41 -4.28
C ILE A 373 -5.33 15.75 -5.19
N SER A 374 -6.61 15.75 -4.82
CA SER A 374 -7.68 15.16 -5.63
C SER A 374 -7.92 15.92 -6.95
N GLN A 375 -7.67 17.22 -6.99
CA GLN A 375 -7.86 18.03 -8.20
C GLN A 375 -6.64 18.03 -9.13
N ARG A 376 -5.42 17.95 -8.61
CA ARG A 376 -4.20 18.21 -9.37
C ARG A 376 -3.10 17.15 -9.19
N GLY A 377 -3.25 16.23 -8.23
CA GLY A 377 -2.27 15.18 -8.00
C GLY A 377 -2.19 14.22 -9.19
N MET A 378 -1.00 13.78 -9.52
CA MET A 378 -0.73 12.87 -10.62
C MET A 378 -0.66 11.42 -10.16
N GLY A 379 -0.25 11.17 -8.91
CA GLY A 379 -0.07 9.87 -8.30
C GLY A 379 -1.38 9.24 -7.80
N GLN A 380 -1.24 8.14 -7.06
CA GLN A 380 -2.36 7.44 -6.43
C GLN A 380 -2.27 7.57 -4.90
N LEU A 381 -3.28 8.17 -4.27
CA LEU A 381 -3.40 8.28 -2.83
C LEU A 381 -4.56 7.40 -2.33
N ILE A 382 -4.25 6.49 -1.42
CA ILE A 382 -5.20 5.63 -0.74
C ILE A 382 -5.07 5.90 0.75
N PHE A 383 -6.14 6.28 1.42
CA PHE A 383 -6.05 6.58 2.85
C PHE A 383 -7.29 6.15 3.62
N THR A 384 -7.13 5.94 4.91
CA THR A 384 -8.25 5.80 5.84
C THR A 384 -8.35 7.05 6.69
N SER A 385 -9.57 7.43 7.07
CA SER A 385 -9.82 8.60 7.91
C SER A 385 -11.12 8.45 8.69
N HIS A 386 -11.18 9.15 9.82
CA HIS A 386 -12.39 9.38 10.60
C HIS A 386 -12.87 10.83 10.50
N ASN A 387 -12.05 11.71 9.95
CA ASN A 387 -12.34 13.14 9.86
C ASN A 387 -13.32 13.42 8.72
N LEU A 388 -14.49 13.95 9.07
CA LEU A 388 -15.57 14.20 8.12
C LEU A 388 -15.38 15.48 7.30
N ARG A 389 -14.40 16.35 7.62
CA ARG A 389 -14.11 17.56 6.86
C ARG A 389 -13.72 17.27 5.42
N ALA A 390 -12.94 16.20 5.21
CA ALA A 390 -12.56 15.77 3.87
C ALA A 390 -13.78 15.40 2.99
N LEU A 391 -14.87 14.90 3.59
CA LEU A 391 -16.11 14.59 2.88
C LEU A 391 -16.80 15.85 2.32
N GLU A 392 -16.49 17.04 2.85
CA GLU A 392 -17.05 18.31 2.36
C GLU A 392 -16.26 18.87 1.17
N THR A 393 -15.02 18.44 0.98
CA THR A 393 -14.07 19.02 0.03
C THR A 393 -13.71 18.11 -1.14
N MET A 394 -13.93 16.80 -1.00
CA MET A 394 -13.57 15.80 -2.00
C MET A 394 -14.76 15.44 -2.92
N ASP A 395 -14.41 14.99 -4.13
CA ASP A 395 -15.39 14.38 -5.03
C ASP A 395 -15.87 13.02 -4.49
N ARG A 396 -17.09 12.66 -4.83
CA ARG A 396 -17.73 11.39 -4.42
C ARG A 396 -17.02 10.18 -4.94
N ALA A 397 -16.46 10.24 -6.13
CA ALA A 397 -15.67 9.16 -6.71
C ALA A 397 -14.42 8.84 -5.87
N CYS A 398 -13.93 9.83 -5.10
CA CYS A 398 -12.76 9.71 -4.23
C CYS A 398 -13.09 9.12 -2.84
N VAL A 399 -14.34 8.71 -2.57
CA VAL A 399 -14.78 8.27 -1.25
C VAL A 399 -15.46 6.92 -1.32
N ALA A 400 -15.08 6.03 -0.41
CA ALA A 400 -15.77 4.78 -0.13
C ALA A 400 -16.07 4.67 1.37
N PHE A 401 -17.11 3.91 1.70
CA PHE A 401 -17.49 3.63 3.08
C PHE A 401 -17.35 2.15 3.40
N THR A 402 -16.98 1.86 4.65
CA THR A 402 -17.11 0.51 5.20
C THR A 402 -18.53 0.30 5.72
N THR A 403 -19.03 -0.93 5.63
CA THR A 403 -20.35 -1.31 6.15
C THR A 403 -20.23 -2.11 7.45
N ALA A 404 -21.35 -2.33 8.11
CA ALA A 404 -21.45 -3.24 9.27
C ALA A 404 -21.52 -4.72 8.87
N ASP A 405 -21.76 -5.04 7.58
CA ASP A 405 -21.81 -6.41 7.07
C ASP A 405 -20.43 -6.84 6.54
N PRO A 406 -19.78 -7.81 7.15
CA PRO A 406 -18.49 -8.31 6.68
C PRO A 406 -18.55 -9.01 5.31
N LYS A 407 -19.76 -9.37 4.81
CA LYS A 407 -19.96 -9.98 3.49
C LYS A 407 -20.04 -8.97 2.35
N ASP A 408 -20.33 -7.70 2.68
CA ASP A 408 -20.33 -6.57 1.75
C ASP A 408 -19.62 -5.39 2.44
N ALA A 409 -18.34 -5.59 2.72
CA ALA A 409 -17.58 -4.73 3.64
C ALA A 409 -17.36 -3.30 3.12
N TYR A 410 -17.43 -3.08 1.80
CA TYR A 410 -17.11 -1.78 1.18
C TYR A 410 -18.19 -1.33 0.22
N VAL A 411 -18.55 -0.05 0.29
CA VAL A 411 -19.57 0.58 -0.56
C VAL A 411 -19.04 1.86 -1.19
N HIS A 412 -19.15 1.96 -2.50
CA HIS A 412 -18.97 3.22 -3.24
C HIS A 412 -20.28 4.00 -3.36
N ILE A 413 -20.19 5.32 -3.35
CA ILE A 413 -21.36 6.20 -3.47
C ILE A 413 -21.85 6.19 -4.90
N LYS A 414 -23.15 5.90 -5.09
CA LYS A 414 -23.80 5.90 -6.41
C LYS A 414 -24.08 7.32 -6.89
N ALA A 415 -23.94 7.56 -8.19
CA ALA A 415 -24.22 8.86 -8.84
C ALA A 415 -25.65 9.39 -8.63
N SER A 416 -26.63 8.50 -8.44
CA SER A 416 -28.05 8.85 -8.20
C SER A 416 -28.31 9.64 -6.90
N GLN A 417 -27.32 9.72 -6.00
CA GLN A 417 -27.40 10.47 -4.75
C GLN A 417 -26.80 11.89 -4.85
N ALA A 418 -26.72 12.43 -6.06
CA ALA A 418 -25.94 13.61 -6.43
C ALA A 418 -26.30 14.94 -5.73
N ALA A 419 -27.48 15.08 -5.16
CA ALA A 419 -27.97 16.36 -4.63
C ALA A 419 -27.57 16.69 -3.18
N MET A 420 -26.95 15.73 -2.43
CA MET A 420 -26.62 15.93 -1.01
C MET A 420 -25.13 16.14 -0.80
N ASN A 421 -24.75 16.93 0.20
CA ASN A 421 -23.38 16.99 0.71
C ASN A 421 -22.95 15.59 1.21
N LEU A 422 -21.69 15.19 0.94
CA LEU A 422 -21.18 13.87 1.31
C LEU A 422 -21.22 13.60 2.81
N ARG A 423 -21.01 14.61 3.64
CA ARG A 423 -21.10 14.51 5.09
C ARG A 423 -22.54 14.20 5.54
N ASP A 424 -23.52 14.91 4.98
CA ASP A 424 -24.94 14.68 5.29
C ASP A 424 -25.41 13.33 4.77
N LEU A 425 -24.91 12.92 3.59
CA LEU A 425 -25.16 11.59 3.05
C LEU A 425 -24.60 10.52 3.99
N TYR A 426 -23.37 10.69 4.49
CA TYR A 426 -22.74 9.76 5.45
C TYR A 426 -23.59 9.63 6.72
N TYR A 427 -24.00 10.75 7.34
CA TYR A 427 -24.88 10.73 8.52
C TYR A 427 -26.21 10.03 8.23
N ARG A 428 -26.80 10.30 7.09
CA ARG A 428 -28.04 9.62 6.70
C ARG A 428 -27.83 8.11 6.56
N MET A 429 -26.74 7.69 5.92
CA MET A 429 -26.41 6.27 5.75
C MET A 429 -26.08 5.59 7.09
N LEU A 430 -25.53 6.31 8.07
CA LEU A 430 -25.30 5.81 9.42
C LEU A 430 -26.62 5.52 10.15
N ILE A 431 -27.61 6.39 10.02
CA ILE A 431 -28.87 6.34 10.79
C ILE A 431 -29.90 5.45 10.11
N LEU A 432 -30.07 5.58 8.81
CA LEU A 432 -31.17 4.97 8.04
C LEU A 432 -30.74 3.72 7.25
N GLY A 433 -29.44 3.46 7.14
CA GLY A 433 -28.91 2.59 6.09
C GLY A 433 -29.11 3.25 4.69
N SER A 434 -28.54 2.67 3.66
CA SER A 434 -28.92 3.04 2.29
C SER A 434 -30.10 2.15 1.87
N SER A 435 -31.06 2.68 1.14
CA SER A 435 -32.22 1.93 0.63
C SER A 435 -31.72 0.70 -0.17
N GLY A 436 -31.86 -0.49 0.41
CA GLY A 436 -31.44 -1.77 -0.17
C GLY A 436 -29.98 -2.19 0.09
N THR A 437 -29.24 -1.48 0.95
CA THR A 437 -27.88 -1.87 1.36
C THR A 437 -27.77 -1.96 2.88
N THR A 438 -26.77 -2.68 3.34
CA THR A 438 -26.41 -2.86 4.75
C THR A 438 -26.10 -1.53 5.44
N PRO A 439 -26.53 -1.31 6.70
CA PRO A 439 -26.19 -0.10 7.44
C PRO A 439 -24.67 0.06 7.62
N LEU A 440 -24.18 1.29 7.57
CA LEU A 440 -22.76 1.59 7.80
C LEU A 440 -22.36 1.45 9.27
N TYR A 441 -23.34 1.45 10.18
CA TYR A 441 -23.12 1.48 11.61
C TYR A 441 -24.12 0.62 12.35
N ASN A 442 -23.66 -0.14 13.35
CA ASN A 442 -24.52 -0.81 14.28
C ASN A 442 -24.98 0.19 15.35
N PRO A 443 -26.27 0.55 15.41
CA PRO A 443 -26.73 1.61 16.29
C PRO A 443 -26.47 1.29 17.76
N THR A 444 -25.90 2.25 18.46
CA THR A 444 -25.71 2.18 19.93
C THR A 444 -26.87 2.87 20.64
N SER A 445 -27.29 2.31 21.75
CA SER A 445 -28.32 2.91 22.61
C SER A 445 -27.67 3.75 23.70
N SER A 446 -27.85 5.07 23.66
CA SER A 446 -27.34 5.99 24.69
C SER A 446 -27.88 5.64 26.07
N ALA A 447 -29.14 5.16 26.18
CA ALA A 447 -29.72 4.72 27.44
C ALA A 447 -29.01 3.48 27.99
N ARG A 448 -28.68 2.47 27.14
CA ARG A 448 -27.93 1.29 27.57
C ARG A 448 -26.51 1.63 28.00
N ILE A 449 -25.85 2.55 27.28
CA ILE A 449 -24.51 3.03 27.65
C ILE A 449 -24.55 3.73 29.00
N ALA A 450 -25.54 4.61 29.25
CA ALA A 450 -25.70 5.31 30.50
C ALA A 450 -25.96 4.33 31.68
N LEU A 451 -26.79 3.30 31.47
CA LEU A 451 -27.04 2.26 32.46
C LEU A 451 -25.76 1.47 32.77
N ALA A 452 -25.07 1.00 31.74
CA ALA A 452 -23.81 0.27 31.90
C ALA A 452 -22.72 1.10 32.61
N LEU A 453 -22.63 2.39 32.35
CA LEU A 453 -21.72 3.30 33.09
C LEU A 453 -22.08 3.42 34.58
N ARG A 454 -23.37 3.45 34.93
CA ARG A 454 -23.82 3.44 36.31
C ARG A 454 -23.48 2.13 37.01
N GLU A 455 -23.83 0.99 36.37
CA GLU A 455 -23.53 -0.34 36.90
C GLU A 455 -22.03 -0.57 37.09
N ALA A 456 -21.20 -0.19 36.13
CA ALA A 456 -19.74 -0.29 36.22
C ALA A 456 -19.16 0.62 37.33
N GLY A 457 -19.82 1.74 37.66
CA GLY A 457 -19.48 2.62 38.76
C GLY A 457 -20.00 2.16 40.13
N GLY A 458 -20.61 0.98 40.24
CA GLY A 458 -21.12 0.41 41.50
C GLY A 458 -22.36 1.13 42.06
N ARG A 459 -23.05 1.94 41.25
CA ARG A 459 -24.34 2.54 41.65
C ARG A 459 -25.47 1.64 41.18
N HIS A 460 -25.95 0.80 42.08
CA HIS A 460 -27.17 0.04 41.89
C HIS A 460 -28.32 0.89 42.49
N ASP A 461 -29.10 1.54 41.65
CA ASP A 461 -30.39 2.13 41.99
C ASP A 461 -31.50 1.18 41.59
#